data_24b3e390d173dd6bbced52ea83b5e15b
#
_entry.id   24b3e390d173dd6bbced52ea83b5e15b
#
_cell.length_a   1.000
_cell.length_b   1.000
_cell.length_c   1.000
_cell.angle_alpha   90.00
_cell.angle_beta   90.00
_cell.angle_gamma   90.00
#
_symmetry.space_group_name_H-M   'P 1'
#
loop_
_entity.id
_entity.type
_entity.pdbx_description
1 polymer ?
#
loop_
_entity_poly.entity_id
_entity_poly.type
_entity_poly.pdbx_seq_one_letter_code
_entity_poly.pdbx_strand_id
1 'polypeptide(L)'
;LAGVSFENLAYPGWEDAAVPVDHLGAYLRDFDVLLAKHGFQGLPYGHFGEGCVHCRIDFPLDQPGGTEKYRQFMLDAGRLVASHGGSMSGEHGDGRARSELLPLMYSEDALQLFKDVKELFDPRELLNPGVVVDPVSTAADVRAAQTIHSPLRKTDPQFVHDVHQCSGVGKCLADTSDAGGVMCPSYLATDDPLHSTRGRARILQEMVNGQLIKGWRAPEVHEALEYCLACKGCRRDCPTGVDVAAYKSRVLDETYKGRIRPIRHYAIGWLPRWGRLVTQLPFVGTIANLFM
;
A
#
# COMPACT_ATOMS: atom_id res chain seq x y z
N LEU A 1 -10.95 -6.62 -6.37
CA LEU A 1 -11.64 -6.45 -5.08
C LEU A 1 -10.78 -5.77 -4.00
N ALA A 2 -9.51 -5.58 -4.21
CA ALA A 2 -8.57 -5.27 -3.14
C ALA A 2 -8.19 -3.79 -3.01
N GLY A 3 -9.04 -2.83 -3.05
CA GLY A 3 -8.56 -1.47 -2.84
C GLY A 3 -9.58 -0.37 -2.90
N VAL A 4 -10.74 -0.64 -3.42
CA VAL A 4 -11.79 0.36 -3.54
C VAL A 4 -13.06 -0.19 -2.94
N SER A 5 -13.59 0.49 -1.94
CA SER A 5 -14.93 0.30 -1.44
C SER A 5 -15.76 1.45 -2.00
N PHE A 6 -16.72 1.14 -2.85
CA PHE A 6 -17.61 2.13 -3.45
C PHE A 6 -16.84 3.30 -4.13
N GLU A 7 -16.89 4.50 -3.57
CA GLU A 7 -16.22 5.70 -4.11
C GLU A 7 -14.89 6.03 -3.43
N ASN A 8 -14.61 5.45 -2.26
CA ASN A 8 -13.44 5.74 -1.45
C ASN A 8 -12.42 4.60 -1.47
N LEU A 9 -11.16 4.94 -1.18
CA LEU A 9 -10.11 3.96 -0.99
C LEU A 9 -10.37 3.15 0.28
N ALA A 10 -10.48 1.83 0.15
CA ALA A 10 -10.68 0.94 1.28
C ALA A 10 -9.36 0.36 1.79
N TYR A 11 -9.17 0.39 3.10
CA TYR A 11 -7.98 -0.09 3.79
C TYR A 11 -8.23 -1.44 4.47
N PRO A 12 -7.19 -2.28 4.61
CA PRO A 12 -7.23 -3.41 5.50
C PRO A 12 -7.30 -2.93 6.96
N GLY A 13 -7.89 -3.71 7.82
CA GLY A 13 -7.99 -3.41 9.24
C GLY A 13 -8.89 -4.41 9.96
N TRP A 14 -10.03 -4.70 9.39
CA TRP A 14 -10.96 -5.71 9.90
C TRP A 14 -11.03 -6.88 8.93
N GLU A 15 -9.93 -7.63 8.86
CA GLU A 15 -9.78 -8.76 7.94
C GLU A 15 -9.48 -10.02 8.74
N ASP A 16 -10.43 -10.83 9.05
CA ASP A 16 -10.24 -12.12 9.73
C ASP A 16 -11.15 -12.35 10.95
N ALA A 17 -12.24 -11.61 11.05
CA ALA A 17 -13.23 -11.86 12.06
C ALA A 17 -13.95 -13.21 11.79
N ALA A 18 -14.01 -14.07 12.78
CA ALA A 18 -14.71 -15.36 12.66
C ALA A 18 -15.72 -15.51 13.79
N VAL A 19 -16.91 -16.00 13.46
CA VAL A 19 -17.98 -16.31 14.43
C VAL A 19 -18.49 -17.74 14.17
N PRO A 20 -19.13 -18.40 15.17
CA PRO A 20 -19.83 -19.64 14.91
C PRO A 20 -20.77 -19.49 13.72
N VAL A 21 -20.79 -20.47 12.82
CA VAL A 21 -21.51 -20.39 11.54
C VAL A 21 -22.99 -20.03 11.72
N ASP A 22 -23.62 -20.58 12.77
CA ASP A 22 -25.03 -20.29 13.12
C ASP A 22 -25.23 -18.80 13.52
N HIS A 23 -24.20 -18.12 13.97
CA HIS A 23 -24.24 -16.72 14.36
C HIS A 23 -23.89 -15.77 13.21
N LEU A 24 -23.33 -16.27 12.10
CA LEU A 24 -22.79 -15.44 11.02
C LEU A 24 -23.83 -14.46 10.47
N GLY A 25 -25.05 -14.91 10.21
CA GLY A 25 -26.09 -14.04 9.67
C GLY A 25 -26.49 -12.89 10.62
N ALA A 26 -26.50 -13.15 11.93
CA ALA A 26 -26.73 -12.12 12.94
C ALA A 26 -25.53 -11.14 13.01
N TYR A 27 -24.32 -11.69 13.10
CA TYR A 27 -23.10 -10.91 13.12
C TYR A 27 -22.98 -9.95 11.91
N LEU A 28 -23.27 -10.41 10.70
CA LEU A 28 -23.21 -9.57 9.51
C LEU A 28 -24.19 -8.40 9.54
N ARG A 29 -25.42 -8.64 10.03
CA ARG A 29 -26.40 -7.54 10.20
C ARG A 29 -25.96 -6.52 11.23
N ASP A 30 -25.44 -6.98 12.36
CA ASP A 30 -24.96 -6.09 13.42
C ASP A 30 -23.67 -5.36 12.99
N PHE A 31 -22.84 -6.00 12.16
CA PHE A 31 -21.66 -5.38 11.57
C PHE A 31 -22.03 -4.28 10.57
N ASP A 32 -23.07 -4.46 9.75
CA ASP A 32 -23.59 -3.40 8.88
C ASP A 32 -24.10 -2.19 9.69
N VAL A 33 -24.79 -2.45 10.81
CA VAL A 33 -25.21 -1.38 11.74
C VAL A 33 -24.00 -0.66 12.34
N LEU A 34 -22.96 -1.42 12.70
CA LEU A 34 -21.70 -0.83 13.23
C LEU A 34 -21.01 0.04 12.20
N LEU A 35 -20.88 -0.42 10.95
CA LEU A 35 -20.34 0.39 9.85
C LEU A 35 -21.11 1.69 9.69
N ALA A 36 -22.43 1.61 9.64
CA ALA A 36 -23.30 2.78 9.51
C ALA A 36 -23.17 3.76 10.70
N LYS A 37 -23.07 3.24 11.95
CA LYS A 37 -22.85 4.05 13.17
C LYS A 37 -21.57 4.88 13.08
N HIS A 38 -20.50 4.33 12.50
CA HIS A 38 -19.23 5.02 12.33
C HIS A 38 -19.15 5.86 11.04
N GLY A 39 -20.15 5.75 10.17
CA GLY A 39 -20.18 6.42 8.86
C GLY A 39 -19.17 5.82 7.87
N PHE A 40 -18.87 4.54 8.00
CA PHE A 40 -17.96 3.81 7.13
C PHE A 40 -18.71 2.93 6.15
N GLN A 41 -18.02 2.58 5.06
CA GLN A 41 -18.47 1.63 4.07
C GLN A 41 -17.45 0.50 3.94
N GLY A 42 -17.96 -0.71 3.79
CA GLY A 42 -17.13 -1.90 3.60
C GLY A 42 -17.93 -2.99 2.91
N LEU A 43 -17.23 -3.86 2.18
CA LEU A 43 -17.86 -5.02 1.55
C LEU A 43 -17.23 -6.29 2.12
N PRO A 44 -18.00 -7.08 2.93
CA PRO A 44 -17.52 -8.34 3.45
C PRO A 44 -17.29 -9.37 2.34
N TYR A 45 -16.23 -10.13 2.46
CA TYR A 45 -15.91 -11.30 1.64
C TYR A 45 -15.21 -12.34 2.54
N GLY A 46 -15.07 -13.55 2.11
CA GLY A 46 -14.32 -14.56 2.88
C GLY A 46 -14.90 -15.96 2.84
N HIS A 47 -14.63 -16.71 3.88
CA HIS A 47 -15.01 -18.13 4.05
C HIS A 47 -16.32 -18.23 4.83
N PHE A 48 -17.42 -17.76 4.25
CA PHE A 48 -18.72 -17.69 4.92
C PHE A 48 -19.19 -19.04 5.46
N GLY A 49 -18.87 -20.14 4.76
CA GLY A 49 -19.21 -21.49 5.21
C GLY A 49 -18.49 -21.91 6.49
N GLU A 50 -17.43 -21.22 6.87
CA GLU A 50 -16.62 -21.43 8.08
C GLU A 50 -16.80 -20.29 9.10
N GLY A 51 -17.67 -19.33 8.81
CA GLY A 51 -17.95 -18.18 9.66
C GLY A 51 -16.86 -17.10 9.64
N CYS A 52 -15.85 -17.21 8.77
CA CYS A 52 -14.73 -16.26 8.69
C CYS A 52 -15.00 -15.20 7.63
N VAL A 53 -14.79 -13.93 8.01
CA VAL A 53 -15.12 -12.76 7.19
C VAL A 53 -13.98 -11.76 7.16
N HIS A 54 -13.64 -11.33 5.95
CA HIS A 54 -12.71 -10.24 5.68
C HIS A 54 -13.50 -9.02 5.22
N CYS A 55 -13.09 -7.83 5.63
CA CYS A 55 -13.73 -6.60 5.19
C CYS A 55 -12.70 -5.48 5.02
N ARG A 56 -12.63 -4.89 3.83
CA ARG A 56 -11.92 -3.65 3.61
C ARG A 56 -12.86 -2.48 3.79
N ILE A 57 -12.41 -1.49 4.54
CA ILE A 57 -13.25 -0.39 5.02
C ILE A 57 -12.60 0.95 4.63
N ASP A 58 -13.41 1.92 4.27
CA ASP A 58 -13.00 3.25 3.86
C ASP A 58 -12.61 4.16 5.03
N PHE A 59 -11.76 3.65 5.90
CA PHE A 59 -11.26 4.43 7.03
C PHE A 59 -10.64 5.76 6.57
N PRO A 60 -10.96 6.90 7.20
CA PRO A 60 -10.42 8.21 6.85
C PRO A 60 -8.98 8.41 7.37
N LEU A 61 -8.10 7.44 7.13
CA LEU A 61 -6.76 7.40 7.71
C LEU A 61 -5.85 8.54 7.25
N ASP A 62 -6.17 9.12 6.11
CA ASP A 62 -5.45 10.26 5.54
C ASP A 62 -6.03 11.62 5.98
N GLN A 63 -6.97 11.63 6.94
CA GLN A 63 -7.62 12.83 7.46
C GLN A 63 -7.27 13.09 8.93
N PRO A 64 -7.26 14.35 9.38
CA PRO A 64 -7.09 14.66 10.79
C PRO A 64 -8.13 13.93 11.67
N GLY A 65 -7.66 13.26 12.74
CA GLY A 65 -8.50 12.45 13.64
C GLY A 65 -8.92 11.09 13.05
N GLY A 66 -8.48 10.74 11.84
CA GLY A 66 -8.85 9.48 11.18
C GLY A 66 -8.34 8.25 11.90
N THR A 67 -7.14 8.30 12.46
CA THR A 67 -6.56 7.20 13.26
C THR A 67 -7.36 6.94 14.55
N GLU A 68 -7.87 7.98 15.20
CA GLU A 68 -8.71 7.81 16.40
C GLU A 68 -10.06 7.19 16.03
N LYS A 69 -10.69 7.63 14.93
CA LYS A 69 -11.91 7.00 14.43
C LYS A 69 -11.69 5.54 14.06
N TYR A 70 -10.57 5.23 13.44
CA TYR A 70 -10.16 3.85 13.13
C TYR A 70 -10.03 3.02 14.41
N ARG A 71 -9.28 3.50 15.42
CA ARG A 71 -9.09 2.80 16.68
C ARG A 71 -10.41 2.56 17.39
N GLN A 72 -11.29 3.55 17.45
CA GLN A 72 -12.60 3.41 18.08
C GLN A 72 -13.46 2.36 17.36
N PHE A 73 -13.45 2.34 16.04
CA PHE A 73 -14.11 1.30 15.26
C PHE A 73 -13.53 -0.09 15.59
N MET A 74 -12.22 -0.24 15.66
CA MET A 74 -11.56 -1.52 15.98
C MET A 74 -12.00 -2.04 17.35
N LEU A 75 -12.08 -1.17 18.35
CA LEU A 75 -12.57 -1.51 19.69
C LEU A 75 -14.04 -1.95 19.67
N ASP A 76 -14.90 -1.23 18.97
CA ASP A 76 -16.32 -1.57 18.86
C ASP A 76 -16.54 -2.86 18.06
N ALA A 77 -15.79 -3.07 16.98
CA ALA A 77 -15.84 -4.29 16.19
C ALA A 77 -15.30 -5.52 16.97
N GLY A 78 -14.25 -5.32 17.77
CA GLY A 78 -13.76 -6.37 18.68
C GLY A 78 -14.80 -6.78 19.72
N ARG A 79 -15.51 -5.83 20.34
CA ARG A 79 -16.63 -6.12 21.23
C ARG A 79 -17.77 -6.84 20.52
N LEU A 80 -18.08 -6.43 19.30
CA LEU A 80 -19.15 -7.04 18.52
C LEU A 80 -18.85 -8.50 18.21
N VAL A 81 -17.67 -8.81 17.67
CA VAL A 81 -17.31 -10.21 17.34
C VAL A 81 -17.26 -11.08 18.58
N ALA A 82 -16.74 -10.58 19.70
CA ALA A 82 -16.72 -11.28 20.99
C ALA A 82 -18.13 -11.55 21.50
N SER A 83 -19.08 -10.61 21.36
CA SER A 83 -20.48 -10.80 21.78
C SER A 83 -21.20 -11.88 21.00
N HIS A 84 -20.76 -12.19 19.77
CA HIS A 84 -21.25 -13.31 18.98
C HIS A 84 -20.50 -14.63 19.26
N GLY A 85 -19.64 -14.67 20.29
CA GLY A 85 -18.81 -15.82 20.63
C GLY A 85 -17.71 -16.11 19.61
N GLY A 86 -17.30 -15.07 18.87
CA GLY A 86 -16.32 -15.16 17.81
C GLY A 86 -14.91 -14.74 18.20
N SER A 87 -14.04 -14.81 17.23
CA SER A 87 -12.63 -14.40 17.30
C SER A 87 -12.34 -13.23 16.36
N MET A 88 -11.48 -12.32 16.78
CA MET A 88 -10.96 -11.25 15.89
C MET A 88 -9.94 -11.77 14.88
N SER A 89 -9.43 -12.98 15.09
CA SER A 89 -8.52 -13.66 14.20
C SER A 89 -8.92 -15.11 14.03
N GLY A 90 -9.53 -15.40 12.89
CA GLY A 90 -9.95 -16.76 12.54
C GLY A 90 -8.80 -17.63 12.04
N GLU A 91 -7.93 -17.07 11.20
CA GLU A 91 -6.86 -17.82 10.54
C GLU A 91 -5.51 -17.08 10.45
N HIS A 92 -5.49 -15.72 10.52
CA HIS A 92 -4.27 -14.94 10.28
C HIS A 92 -3.39 -14.73 11.51
N GLY A 93 -3.92 -14.91 12.72
CA GLY A 93 -3.29 -14.54 13.99
C GLY A 93 -3.49 -13.05 14.33
N ASP A 94 -3.44 -12.74 15.64
CA ASP A 94 -3.75 -11.40 16.14
C ASP A 94 -2.70 -10.36 15.73
N GLY A 95 -1.43 -10.72 15.81
CA GLY A 95 -0.32 -9.87 15.41
C GLY A 95 -0.41 -8.47 16.01
N ARG A 96 0.28 -7.51 15.41
CA ARG A 96 0.25 -6.11 15.83
C ARG A 96 -1.13 -5.45 15.67
N ALA A 97 -1.89 -5.87 14.68
CA ALA A 97 -3.15 -5.22 14.32
C ALA A 97 -4.29 -5.46 15.32
N ARG A 98 -4.21 -6.54 16.13
CA ARG A 98 -5.29 -6.95 17.03
C ARG A 98 -4.87 -7.12 18.47
N SER A 99 -3.58 -7.10 18.78
CA SER A 99 -3.06 -7.35 20.13
C SER A 99 -3.65 -6.43 21.19
N GLU A 100 -3.87 -5.14 20.90
CA GLU A 100 -4.52 -4.20 21.84
C GLU A 100 -5.96 -4.64 22.20
N LEU A 101 -6.60 -5.43 21.34
CA LEU A 101 -7.99 -5.85 21.47
C LEU A 101 -8.15 -7.17 22.22
N LEU A 102 -7.06 -7.90 22.51
CA LEU A 102 -7.10 -9.21 23.19
C LEU A 102 -7.88 -9.23 24.50
N PRO A 103 -7.85 -8.16 25.34
CA PRO A 103 -8.66 -8.11 26.55
C PRO A 103 -10.18 -8.16 26.33
N LEU A 104 -10.63 -7.99 25.09
CA LEU A 104 -12.05 -8.14 24.74
C LEU A 104 -12.48 -9.61 24.56
N MET A 105 -11.50 -10.53 24.40
CA MET A 105 -11.73 -11.96 24.15
C MET A 105 -11.20 -12.86 25.27
N TYR A 106 -10.11 -12.46 25.92
CA TYR A 106 -9.40 -13.29 26.89
C TYR A 106 -9.52 -12.72 28.30
N SER A 107 -9.57 -13.60 29.31
CA SER A 107 -9.54 -13.22 30.69
C SER A 107 -8.18 -12.67 31.12
N GLU A 108 -8.14 -11.92 32.21
CA GLU A 108 -6.90 -11.41 32.79
C GLU A 108 -5.89 -12.52 33.08
N ASP A 109 -6.34 -13.69 33.58
CA ASP A 109 -5.49 -14.85 33.82
C ASP A 109 -4.87 -15.39 32.55
N ALA A 110 -5.62 -15.45 31.46
CA ALA A 110 -5.11 -15.88 30.15
C ALA A 110 -4.07 -14.90 29.60
N LEU A 111 -4.33 -13.60 29.72
CA LEU A 111 -3.38 -12.56 29.31
C LEU A 111 -2.11 -12.59 30.17
N GLN A 112 -2.23 -12.86 31.47
CA GLN A 112 -1.07 -13.04 32.33
C GLN A 112 -0.26 -14.27 31.91
N LEU A 113 -0.91 -15.38 31.56
CA LEU A 113 -0.22 -16.56 31.06
C LEU A 113 0.56 -16.28 29.76
N PHE A 114 0.00 -15.48 28.83
CA PHE A 114 0.76 -15.04 27.64
C PHE A 114 2.03 -14.30 28.03
N LYS A 115 1.94 -13.43 29.04
CA LYS A 115 3.08 -12.68 29.55
C LYS A 115 4.12 -13.60 30.21
N ASP A 116 3.70 -14.52 31.04
CA ASP A 116 4.59 -15.48 31.70
C ASP A 116 5.34 -16.36 30.68
N VAL A 117 4.65 -16.81 29.62
CA VAL A 117 5.28 -17.55 28.53
C VAL A 117 6.30 -16.68 27.78
N LYS A 118 5.94 -15.43 27.51
CA LYS A 118 6.87 -14.48 26.86
C LYS A 118 8.11 -14.26 27.70
N GLU A 119 7.94 -14.04 28.98
CA GLU A 119 9.03 -13.77 29.92
C GLU A 119 9.96 -15.00 30.07
N LEU A 120 9.39 -16.22 30.04
CA LEU A 120 10.15 -17.46 30.09
C LEU A 120 11.05 -17.67 28.86
N PHE A 121 10.54 -17.40 27.65
CA PHE A 121 11.24 -17.69 26.41
C PHE A 121 12.01 -16.50 25.83
N ASP A 122 11.60 -15.28 26.15
CA ASP A 122 12.21 -14.05 25.66
C ASP A 122 12.32 -12.96 26.74
N PRO A 123 13.06 -13.22 27.83
CA PRO A 123 13.17 -12.30 28.97
C PRO A 123 13.82 -10.95 28.63
N ARG A 124 14.41 -10.83 27.44
CA ARG A 124 15.00 -9.57 26.96
C ARG A 124 14.13 -8.84 25.94
N GLU A 125 12.92 -9.34 25.69
CA GLU A 125 11.95 -8.76 24.75
C GLU A 125 12.53 -8.46 23.35
N LEU A 126 13.34 -9.38 22.82
CA LEU A 126 13.97 -9.23 21.51
C LEU A 126 13.04 -9.62 20.35
N LEU A 127 12.07 -10.51 20.61
CA LEU A 127 11.19 -11.07 19.59
C LEU A 127 9.85 -10.33 19.60
N ASN A 128 9.61 -9.52 18.55
CA ASN A 128 8.36 -8.79 18.35
C ASN A 128 7.86 -8.01 19.61
N PRO A 129 8.65 -7.08 20.16
CA PRO A 129 8.22 -6.30 21.31
C PRO A 129 6.94 -5.51 20.97
N GLY A 130 6.01 -5.43 21.93
CA GLY A 130 4.74 -4.73 21.75
C GLY A 130 3.71 -5.47 20.87
N VAL A 131 3.89 -6.80 20.70
CA VAL A 131 2.95 -7.67 19.99
C VAL A 131 2.49 -8.79 20.91
N VAL A 132 1.20 -9.00 21.07
CA VAL A 132 0.48 -9.90 21.98
C VAL A 132 0.63 -9.47 23.43
N VAL A 133 1.86 -9.35 23.92
CA VAL A 133 2.19 -8.92 25.29
C VAL A 133 2.58 -7.44 25.28
N ASP A 134 2.07 -6.68 26.24
CA ASP A 134 2.26 -5.23 26.36
C ASP A 134 2.09 -4.49 24.99
N PRO A 135 0.94 -4.68 24.34
CA PRO A 135 0.77 -4.30 22.95
C PRO A 135 0.77 -2.79 22.75
N VAL A 136 1.36 -2.38 21.63
CA VAL A 136 1.18 -1.00 21.14
C VAL A 136 -0.24 -0.81 20.60
N SER A 137 -0.71 0.43 20.60
CA SER A 137 -2.03 0.76 20.06
C SER A 137 -2.19 0.34 18.60
N THR A 138 -3.37 -0.15 18.23
CA THR A 138 -3.75 -0.43 16.83
C THR A 138 -3.64 0.79 15.92
N ALA A 139 -3.75 1.99 16.50
CA ALA A 139 -3.61 3.26 15.79
C ALA A 139 -2.16 3.76 15.72
N ALA A 140 -1.19 3.09 16.37
CA ALA A 140 0.20 3.49 16.32
C ALA A 140 0.82 3.19 14.96
N ASP A 141 1.61 4.15 14.44
CA ASP A 141 2.39 4.02 13.20
C ASP A 141 1.58 3.61 11.97
N VAL A 142 0.31 3.96 11.91
CA VAL A 142 -0.53 3.71 10.73
C VAL A 142 0.00 4.54 9.56
N ARG A 143 0.59 3.86 8.57
CA ARG A 143 1.30 4.51 7.47
C ARG A 143 0.44 5.45 6.64
N ALA A 144 -0.80 5.10 6.35
CA ALA A 144 -1.71 5.95 5.59
C ALA A 144 -1.93 7.31 6.28
N ALA A 145 -1.90 7.36 7.60
CA ALA A 145 -2.03 8.59 8.38
C ALA A 145 -0.81 9.52 8.24
N GLN A 146 0.36 8.99 7.88
CA GLN A 146 1.56 9.82 7.68
C GLN A 146 1.41 10.79 6.50
N THR A 147 0.52 10.50 5.55
CA THR A 147 0.23 11.39 4.42
C THR A 147 -0.32 12.74 4.85
N ILE A 148 -0.94 12.85 6.03
CA ILE A 148 -1.46 14.11 6.57
C ILE A 148 -0.36 15.17 6.67
N HIS A 149 0.86 14.75 6.99
CA HIS A 149 2.01 15.63 7.15
C HIS A 149 2.81 15.84 5.86
N SER A 150 2.38 15.22 4.75
CA SER A 150 3.08 15.35 3.47
C SER A 150 3.03 16.79 2.96
N PRO A 151 4.19 17.41 2.66
CA PRO A 151 4.23 18.73 2.04
C PRO A 151 3.58 18.74 0.65
N LEU A 152 3.55 17.59 -0.03
CA LEU A 152 2.97 17.44 -1.36
C LEU A 152 1.44 17.38 -1.36
N ARG A 153 0.81 17.10 -0.22
CA ARG A 153 -0.65 17.01 -0.13
C ARG A 153 -1.37 18.29 -0.62
N LYS A 154 -0.76 19.46 -0.40
CA LYS A 154 -1.32 20.75 -0.83
C LYS A 154 -0.98 21.12 -2.26
N THR A 155 0.19 20.71 -2.74
CA THR A 155 0.73 21.13 -4.04
C THR A 155 0.49 20.12 -5.15
N ASP A 156 0.39 18.84 -4.81
CA ASP A 156 0.16 17.74 -5.75
C ASP A 156 -0.65 16.59 -5.09
N PRO A 157 -1.90 16.85 -4.67
CA PRO A 157 -2.73 15.86 -3.97
C PRO A 157 -2.99 14.61 -4.85
N GLN A 158 -3.07 14.78 -6.17
CA GLN A 158 -3.29 13.68 -7.09
C GLN A 158 -2.10 12.71 -7.09
N PHE A 159 -0.87 13.22 -7.13
CA PHE A 159 0.31 12.36 -7.06
C PHE A 159 0.38 11.60 -5.71
N VAL A 160 0.05 12.29 -4.61
CA VAL A 160 -0.04 11.66 -3.28
C VAL A 160 -1.05 10.50 -3.29
N HIS A 161 -2.24 10.74 -3.85
CA HIS A 161 -3.26 9.70 -3.99
C HIS A 161 -2.76 8.53 -4.86
N ASP A 162 -2.20 8.84 -6.04
CA ASP A 162 -1.81 7.84 -7.03
C ASP A 162 -0.74 6.87 -6.50
N VAL A 163 0.27 7.37 -5.79
CA VAL A 163 1.32 6.49 -5.25
C VAL A 163 0.81 5.57 -4.14
N HIS A 164 -0.30 5.95 -3.46
CA HIS A 164 -0.94 5.15 -2.43
C HIS A 164 -1.95 4.12 -2.97
N GLN A 165 -2.23 4.11 -4.26
CA GLN A 165 -3.11 3.10 -4.87
C GLN A 165 -2.54 1.67 -4.79
N CYS A 166 -1.24 1.51 -4.57
CA CYS A 166 -0.64 0.19 -4.42
C CYS A 166 -1.11 -0.48 -3.12
N SER A 167 -1.99 -1.46 -3.23
CA SER A 167 -2.53 -2.23 -2.11
C SER A 167 -1.62 -3.39 -1.65
N GLY A 168 -0.47 -3.60 -2.33
CA GLY A 168 0.48 -4.63 -1.94
C GLY A 168 0.15 -6.06 -2.41
N VAL A 169 -0.86 -6.26 -3.27
CA VAL A 169 -1.27 -7.59 -3.80
C VAL A 169 -0.11 -8.40 -4.40
N GLY A 170 0.90 -7.72 -4.94
CA GLY A 170 2.10 -8.40 -5.40
C GLY A 170 2.01 -9.06 -6.77
N LYS A 171 0.94 -8.86 -7.57
CA LYS A 171 0.85 -9.39 -8.94
C LYS A 171 2.08 -9.05 -9.80
N CYS A 172 2.75 -7.93 -9.51
CA CYS A 172 3.97 -7.51 -10.19
C CYS A 172 5.22 -8.31 -9.81
N LEU A 173 5.12 -9.26 -8.90
CA LEU A 173 6.18 -10.19 -8.52
C LEU A 173 6.00 -11.57 -9.16
N ALA A 174 4.92 -11.78 -9.92
CA ALA A 174 4.64 -13.01 -10.62
C ALA A 174 5.00 -12.89 -12.10
N ASP A 175 5.52 -13.95 -12.69
CA ASP A 175 5.57 -14.05 -14.14
C ASP A 175 4.16 -14.34 -14.67
N THR A 176 3.64 -13.43 -15.45
CA THR A 176 2.32 -13.52 -16.05
C THR A 176 2.39 -13.52 -17.58
N SER A 177 3.58 -13.75 -18.15
CA SER A 177 3.83 -13.71 -19.60
C SER A 177 2.97 -14.73 -20.36
N ASP A 178 2.82 -15.95 -19.83
CA ASP A 178 1.99 -17.01 -20.41
C ASP A 178 0.49 -16.61 -20.50
N ALA A 179 0.04 -15.71 -19.61
CA ALA A 179 -1.32 -15.15 -19.64
C ALA A 179 -1.39 -13.80 -20.40
N GLY A 180 -0.36 -13.46 -21.18
CA GLY A 180 -0.26 -12.21 -21.93
C GLY A 180 0.00 -10.97 -21.07
N GLY A 181 0.42 -11.14 -19.82
CA GLY A 181 0.87 -10.06 -18.95
C GLY A 181 2.29 -9.60 -19.31
N VAL A 182 2.58 -8.32 -19.00
CA VAL A 182 3.90 -7.72 -19.24
C VAL A 182 4.49 -7.06 -18.01
N MET A 183 3.78 -7.05 -16.90
CA MET A 183 4.23 -6.45 -15.63
C MET A 183 5.04 -7.46 -14.83
N CYS A 184 6.20 -7.18 -14.29
CA CYS A 184 7.07 -6.02 -14.49
C CYS A 184 8.40 -6.51 -15.10
N PRO A 185 8.77 -6.08 -16.32
CA PRO A 185 9.95 -6.64 -17.02
C PRO A 185 11.25 -6.49 -16.23
N SER A 186 11.42 -5.37 -15.53
CA SER A 186 12.64 -5.15 -14.75
C SER A 186 12.72 -6.06 -13.53
N TYR A 187 11.61 -6.41 -12.91
CA TYR A 187 11.60 -7.40 -11.84
C TYR A 187 11.95 -8.79 -12.35
N LEU A 188 11.33 -9.22 -13.47
CA LEU A 188 11.61 -10.51 -14.08
C LEU A 188 13.09 -10.66 -14.50
N ALA A 189 13.75 -9.53 -14.84
CA ALA A 189 15.15 -9.54 -15.25
C ALA A 189 16.13 -9.53 -14.07
N THR A 190 15.75 -9.00 -12.90
CA THR A 190 16.67 -8.77 -11.78
C THR A 190 16.36 -9.60 -10.55
N ASP A 191 15.16 -10.15 -10.46
CA ASP A 191 14.59 -10.81 -9.27
C ASP A 191 14.68 -9.96 -7.98
N ASP A 192 14.85 -8.65 -8.13
CA ASP A 192 14.92 -7.71 -7.03
C ASP A 192 13.54 -7.02 -6.83
N PRO A 193 12.89 -7.21 -5.67
CA PRO A 193 11.61 -6.58 -5.35
C PRO A 193 11.61 -5.05 -5.49
N LEU A 194 12.74 -4.38 -5.34
CA LEU A 194 12.88 -2.94 -5.55
C LEU A 194 12.49 -2.54 -6.98
N HIS A 195 12.79 -3.39 -7.95
CA HIS A 195 12.53 -3.14 -9.38
C HIS A 195 11.11 -3.54 -9.82
N SER A 196 10.27 -3.99 -8.88
CA SER A 196 8.85 -4.25 -9.14
C SER A 196 8.00 -2.98 -9.09
N THR A 197 6.78 -3.04 -9.62
CA THR A 197 5.78 -1.97 -9.46
C THR A 197 5.51 -1.67 -8.00
N ARG A 198 5.37 -2.72 -7.16
CA ARG A 198 5.14 -2.61 -5.72
C ARG A 198 6.31 -1.94 -5.00
N GLY A 199 7.55 -2.38 -5.27
CA GLY A 199 8.76 -1.80 -4.65
C GLY A 199 8.89 -0.31 -4.95
N ARG A 200 8.72 0.07 -6.21
CA ARG A 200 8.75 1.48 -6.64
C ARG A 200 7.65 2.32 -6.00
N ALA A 201 6.42 1.80 -5.99
CA ALA A 201 5.31 2.48 -5.32
C ALA A 201 5.62 2.69 -3.83
N ARG A 202 6.23 1.71 -3.16
CA ARG A 202 6.62 1.82 -1.75
C ARG A 202 7.64 2.93 -1.50
N ILE A 203 8.70 2.99 -2.30
CA ILE A 203 9.72 4.05 -2.21
C ILE A 203 9.10 5.44 -2.43
N LEU A 204 8.21 5.56 -3.42
CA LEU A 204 7.52 6.81 -3.69
C LEU A 204 6.54 7.21 -2.58
N GLN A 205 5.89 6.25 -1.93
CA GLN A 205 5.06 6.51 -0.75
C GLN A 205 5.90 7.06 0.42
N GLU A 206 7.08 6.49 0.68
CA GLU A 206 7.99 7.01 1.71
C GLU A 206 8.50 8.42 1.37
N MET A 207 8.79 8.68 0.09
CA MET A 207 9.16 10.02 -0.38
C MET A 207 8.02 11.03 -0.17
N VAL A 208 6.80 10.64 -0.50
CA VAL A 208 5.61 11.49 -0.33
C VAL A 208 5.35 11.77 1.15
N ASN A 209 5.47 10.76 2.01
CA ASN A 209 5.32 10.91 3.45
C ASN A 209 6.44 11.75 4.08
N GLY A 210 7.64 11.75 3.47
CA GLY A 210 8.73 12.65 3.83
C GLY A 210 9.42 12.36 5.16
N GLN A 211 9.19 11.19 5.76
CA GLN A 211 9.84 10.78 7.02
C GLN A 211 11.17 10.07 6.77
N LEU A 212 11.15 8.98 6.03
CA LEU A 212 12.32 8.16 5.73
C LEU A 212 13.08 8.67 4.51
N ILE A 213 12.37 9.02 3.46
CA ILE A 213 12.94 9.47 2.19
C ILE A 213 12.51 10.92 1.94
N LYS A 214 13.48 11.82 1.70
CA LYS A 214 13.22 13.25 1.64
C LYS A 214 13.45 13.82 0.24
N GLY A 215 12.32 14.10 -0.44
CA GLY A 215 12.30 14.90 -1.66
C GLY A 215 12.62 14.13 -2.95
N TRP A 216 12.33 14.79 -4.05
CA TRP A 216 12.38 14.28 -5.41
C TRP A 216 13.77 13.81 -5.88
N ARG A 217 14.85 14.23 -5.19
CA ARG A 217 16.24 13.95 -5.55
C ARG A 217 16.90 12.92 -4.68
N ALA A 218 16.15 12.30 -3.78
CA ALA A 218 16.68 11.23 -2.93
C ALA A 218 17.26 10.10 -3.79
N PRO A 219 18.47 9.61 -3.49
CA PRO A 219 19.10 8.54 -4.26
C PRO A 219 18.22 7.31 -4.38
N GLU A 220 17.54 6.94 -3.31
CA GLU A 220 16.65 5.77 -3.23
C GLU A 220 15.51 5.86 -4.24
N VAL A 221 14.99 7.08 -4.49
CA VAL A 221 13.93 7.31 -5.49
C VAL A 221 14.47 7.08 -6.90
N HIS A 222 15.67 7.58 -7.19
CA HIS A 222 16.28 7.42 -8.50
C HIS A 222 16.71 6.00 -8.76
N GLU A 223 17.30 5.33 -7.79
CA GLU A 223 17.68 3.91 -7.86
C GLU A 223 16.45 3.02 -8.15
N ALA A 224 15.38 3.17 -7.37
CA ALA A 224 14.15 2.41 -7.59
C ALA A 224 13.55 2.61 -8.99
N LEU A 225 13.71 3.80 -9.57
CA LEU A 225 13.16 4.13 -10.89
C LEU A 225 14.13 3.88 -12.05
N GLU A 226 15.42 3.60 -11.80
CA GLU A 226 16.44 3.50 -12.84
C GLU A 226 16.07 2.46 -13.90
N TYR A 227 15.81 1.23 -13.49
CA TYR A 227 15.45 0.12 -14.39
C TYR A 227 13.98 0.13 -14.86
N CYS A 228 13.20 1.15 -14.50
CA CYS A 228 11.84 1.27 -15.04
C CYS A 228 11.88 1.67 -16.51
N LEU A 229 11.44 0.77 -17.39
CA LEU A 229 11.39 0.99 -18.84
C LEU A 229 10.29 1.98 -19.28
N ALA A 230 9.46 2.45 -18.37
CA ALA A 230 8.28 3.26 -18.65
C ALA A 230 7.32 2.63 -19.69
N CYS A 231 7.30 1.31 -19.76
CA CYS A 231 6.52 0.52 -20.75
C CYS A 231 5.00 0.54 -20.51
N LYS A 232 4.54 1.07 -19.37
CA LYS A 232 3.12 1.10 -18.95
C LYS A 232 2.46 -0.27 -18.76
N GLY A 233 3.22 -1.36 -18.74
CA GLY A 233 2.69 -2.68 -18.41
C GLY A 233 1.98 -2.71 -17.06
N CYS A 234 2.53 -2.01 -16.04
CA CYS A 234 1.87 -1.87 -14.75
C CYS A 234 0.49 -1.20 -14.85
N ARG A 235 0.33 -0.15 -15.64
CA ARG A 235 -0.97 0.52 -15.85
C ARG A 235 -2.05 -0.44 -16.37
N ARG A 236 -1.67 -1.37 -17.25
CA ARG A 236 -2.59 -2.34 -17.83
C ARG A 236 -2.86 -3.50 -16.88
N ASP A 237 -1.82 -4.05 -16.27
CA ASP A 237 -1.90 -5.35 -15.61
C ASP A 237 -2.11 -5.24 -14.07
N CYS A 238 -1.87 -4.07 -13.47
CA CYS A 238 -2.06 -3.86 -12.03
C CYS A 238 -3.56 -3.77 -11.69
N PRO A 239 -4.06 -4.59 -10.75
CA PRO A 239 -5.48 -4.58 -10.39
C PRO A 239 -5.94 -3.25 -9.75
N THR A 240 -5.01 -2.46 -9.22
CA THR A 240 -5.29 -1.14 -8.64
C THR A 240 -4.84 0.02 -9.54
N GLY A 241 -4.43 -0.25 -10.78
CA GLY A 241 -4.16 0.77 -11.79
C GLY A 241 -2.89 1.61 -11.57
N VAL A 242 -1.92 1.12 -10.78
CA VAL A 242 -0.64 1.82 -10.55
C VAL A 242 0.09 2.08 -11.86
N ASP A 243 0.46 3.34 -12.14
CA ASP A 243 1.20 3.75 -13.34
C ASP A 243 2.59 4.31 -12.98
N VAL A 244 3.56 3.41 -12.76
CA VAL A 244 4.94 3.81 -12.44
C VAL A 244 5.58 4.64 -13.56
N ALA A 245 5.15 4.47 -14.81
CA ALA A 245 5.68 5.29 -15.93
C ALA A 245 5.29 6.77 -15.77
N ALA A 246 4.05 7.04 -15.36
CA ALA A 246 3.60 8.40 -15.04
C ALA A 246 4.34 8.94 -13.80
N TYR A 247 4.51 8.12 -12.76
CA TYR A 247 5.23 8.51 -11.56
C TYR A 247 6.70 8.84 -11.85
N LYS A 248 7.40 8.02 -12.65
CA LYS A 248 8.77 8.30 -13.10
C LYS A 248 8.86 9.63 -13.85
N SER A 249 7.92 9.88 -14.75
CA SER A 249 7.85 11.14 -15.49
C SER A 249 7.72 12.35 -14.54
N ARG A 250 6.83 12.25 -13.54
CA ARG A 250 6.63 13.31 -12.53
C ARG A 250 7.88 13.53 -11.67
N VAL A 251 8.49 12.46 -11.19
CA VAL A 251 9.74 12.53 -10.41
C VAL A 251 10.85 13.21 -11.22
N LEU A 252 11.04 12.82 -12.48
CA LEU A 252 12.07 13.42 -13.34
C LEU A 252 11.79 14.90 -13.65
N ASP A 253 10.51 15.27 -13.80
CA ASP A 253 10.12 16.66 -14.01
C ASP A 253 10.51 17.52 -12.80
N GLU A 254 10.09 17.13 -11.61
CA GLU A 254 10.41 17.86 -10.38
C GLU A 254 11.93 17.83 -10.04
N THR A 255 12.61 16.72 -10.32
CA THR A 255 14.06 16.62 -10.11
C THR A 255 14.85 17.64 -10.93
N TYR A 256 14.44 17.84 -12.19
CA TYR A 256 15.15 18.70 -13.14
C TYR A 256 14.47 20.05 -13.37
N LYS A 257 13.46 20.41 -12.60
CA LYS A 257 12.79 21.71 -12.69
C LYS A 257 13.77 22.83 -12.44
N GLY A 258 13.92 23.75 -13.41
CA GLY A 258 14.87 24.85 -13.37
C GLY A 258 16.36 24.42 -13.45
N ARG A 259 16.66 23.21 -13.93
CA ARG A 259 18.04 22.69 -14.06
C ARG A 259 18.30 22.10 -15.44
N ILE A 260 19.57 22.08 -15.82
CA ILE A 260 20.02 21.37 -17.02
C ILE A 260 19.89 19.86 -16.75
N ARG A 261 19.25 19.16 -17.67
CA ARG A 261 19.12 17.69 -17.62
C ARG A 261 20.41 17.02 -18.11
N PRO A 262 20.68 15.77 -17.74
CA PRO A 262 21.76 14.99 -18.33
C PRO A 262 21.66 14.97 -19.87
N ILE A 263 22.80 15.00 -20.56
CA ILE A 263 22.88 15.10 -22.02
C ILE A 263 22.06 13.99 -22.72
N ARG A 264 22.02 12.80 -22.13
CA ARG A 264 21.22 11.67 -22.62
C ARG A 264 19.73 11.98 -22.75
N HIS A 265 19.18 12.86 -21.90
CA HIS A 265 17.78 13.26 -21.98
C HIS A 265 17.49 14.13 -23.21
N TYR A 266 18.47 14.90 -23.65
CA TYR A 266 18.35 15.70 -24.88
C TYR A 266 18.65 14.85 -26.10
N ALA A 267 19.71 14.04 -26.07
CA ALA A 267 20.11 13.22 -27.20
C ALA A 267 19.03 12.19 -27.59
N ILE A 268 18.63 11.35 -26.61
CA ILE A 268 17.66 10.26 -26.86
C ILE A 268 16.22 10.73 -26.69
N GLY A 269 15.94 11.52 -25.67
CA GLY A 269 14.57 11.98 -25.39
C GLY A 269 14.01 12.92 -26.45
N TRP A 270 14.84 13.59 -27.22
CA TRP A 270 14.45 14.45 -28.35
C TRP A 270 14.59 13.76 -29.71
N LEU A 271 14.84 12.47 -29.75
CA LEU A 271 15.01 11.73 -31.00
C LEU A 271 13.91 12.01 -32.04
N PRO A 272 12.61 12.11 -31.69
CA PRO A 272 11.59 12.50 -32.66
C PRO A 272 11.78 13.93 -33.24
N ARG A 273 12.35 14.85 -32.44
CA ARG A 273 12.67 16.21 -32.90
C ARG A 273 13.87 16.20 -33.83
N TRP A 274 14.91 15.45 -33.45
CA TRP A 274 16.09 15.27 -34.29
C TRP A 274 15.73 14.62 -35.63
N GLY A 275 14.89 13.57 -35.62
CA GLY A 275 14.39 12.93 -36.82
C GLY A 275 13.65 13.90 -37.73
N ARG A 276 12.78 14.75 -37.20
CA ARG A 276 12.08 15.78 -37.99
C ARG A 276 13.09 16.80 -38.57
N LEU A 277 14.05 17.24 -37.79
CA LEU A 277 15.08 18.19 -38.28
C LEU A 277 15.85 17.59 -39.44
N VAL A 278 16.31 16.33 -39.31
CA VAL A 278 17.04 15.63 -40.38
C VAL A 278 16.22 15.49 -41.64
N THR A 279 14.93 15.17 -41.51
CA THR A 279 14.03 14.97 -42.65
C THR A 279 13.60 16.29 -43.31
N GLN A 280 13.52 17.39 -42.58
CA GLN A 280 13.12 18.71 -43.10
C GLN A 280 14.26 19.52 -43.72
N LEU A 281 15.48 19.23 -43.35
CA LEU A 281 16.69 19.94 -43.80
C LEU A 281 17.60 18.95 -44.54
N PRO A 282 17.52 18.86 -45.91
CA PRO A 282 18.22 17.85 -46.70
C PRO A 282 19.74 17.82 -46.46
N PHE A 283 20.38 19.00 -46.22
CA PHE A 283 21.81 19.06 -45.92
C PHE A 283 22.20 18.43 -44.58
N VAL A 284 21.31 18.45 -43.59
CA VAL A 284 21.53 17.81 -42.29
C VAL A 284 21.52 16.29 -42.43
N GLY A 285 20.67 15.74 -43.26
CA GLY A 285 20.63 14.32 -43.63
C GLY A 285 21.94 13.88 -44.29
N THR A 286 22.49 14.68 -45.20
CA THR A 286 23.77 14.42 -45.86
C THR A 286 24.94 14.42 -44.87
N ILE A 287 24.96 15.37 -43.94
CA ILE A 287 25.97 15.42 -42.86
C ILE A 287 25.85 14.22 -41.92
N ALA A 288 24.62 13.87 -41.50
CA ALA A 288 24.41 12.72 -40.63
C ALA A 288 24.90 11.40 -41.27
N ASN A 289 24.68 11.21 -42.56
CA ASN A 289 25.15 10.04 -43.30
C ASN A 289 26.68 9.97 -43.48
N LEU A 290 27.39 11.10 -43.32
CA LEU A 290 28.85 11.13 -43.34
C LEU A 290 29.50 10.62 -42.06
N PHE A 291 28.72 10.56 -40.94
CA PHE A 291 29.16 10.14 -39.62
C PHE A 291 28.63 8.77 -39.21
N MET A 292 27.82 8.09 -40.01
CA MET A 292 27.42 6.71 -39.87
C MET A 292 28.23 5.79 -40.77
#